data_1e959b2ed401fe7d0ef40fc4c35de6ca
#
_entry.id   1e959b2ed401fe7d0ef40fc4c35de6ca
#
_cell.length_a   1.000
_cell.length_b   1.000
_cell.length_c   1.000
_cell.angle_alpha   90.00
_cell.angle_beta   90.00
_cell.angle_gamma   90.00
#
_symmetry.space_group_name_H-M   'P 1'
#
loop_
_entity.id
_entity.type
_entity.pdbx_description
1 polymer ?
#
loop_
_entity_poly.entity_id
_entity_poly.type
_entity_poly.pdbx_seq_one_letter_code
_entity_poly.pdbx_strand_id
1 'polypeptide(L)'
;MEGRIASMARLREANPSKKTYLVKFLTWHRDVYEWDRIKIEARTDREACLLALAILDYGTDDLSELAGVRDLTGEYVMDLPNSDLLNRLREINEELGVYYMKNLTTGRVLIDDTVDYKDFCGEHFEANTDQSTVLWDED
;
A
#
# COMPACT_ATOMS: atom_id res chain seq x y z
N MET A 1 33.38 19.56 -7.94
CA MET A 1 32.58 18.38 -8.34
C MET A 1 32.19 17.53 -7.14
N GLU A 2 33.19 17.18 -6.35
CA GLU A 2 32.86 16.37 -5.16
C GLU A 2 31.91 17.03 -4.19
N GLY A 3 32.07 18.32 -3.97
CA GLY A 3 31.16 19.06 -3.10
C GLY A 3 29.73 19.04 -3.61
N ARG A 4 29.56 19.08 -4.93
CA ARG A 4 28.26 19.01 -5.55
C ARG A 4 27.63 17.62 -5.37
N ILE A 5 28.41 16.57 -5.55
CA ILE A 5 27.94 15.20 -5.37
C ILE A 5 27.59 14.96 -3.92
N ALA A 6 28.42 15.38 -3.00
CA ALA A 6 28.14 15.27 -1.57
C ALA A 6 26.88 16.03 -1.18
N SER A 7 26.68 17.22 -1.77
CA SER A 7 25.48 18.01 -1.52
C SER A 7 24.22 17.29 -1.99
N MET A 8 24.27 16.66 -3.15
CA MET A 8 23.15 15.89 -3.67
C MET A 8 22.86 14.67 -2.79
N ALA A 9 23.90 13.98 -2.33
CA ALA A 9 23.73 12.85 -1.43
C ALA A 9 23.07 13.28 -0.12
N ARG A 10 23.48 14.41 0.44
CA ARG A 10 22.87 14.94 1.66
C ARG A 10 21.42 15.35 1.46
N LEU A 11 21.10 15.91 0.30
CA LEU A 11 19.72 16.23 -0.03
C LEU A 11 18.84 14.98 -0.10
N ARG A 12 19.39 13.88 -0.65
CA ARG A 12 18.66 12.61 -0.67
C ARG A 12 18.43 12.04 0.71
N GLU A 13 19.41 12.19 1.61
CA GLU A 13 19.24 11.73 3.00
C GLU A 13 18.21 12.58 3.74
N ALA A 14 18.24 13.88 3.54
CA ALA A 14 17.27 14.78 4.15
C ALA A 14 15.88 14.64 3.52
N ASN A 15 15.83 14.44 2.22
CA ASN A 15 14.60 14.29 1.46
C ASN A 15 14.73 13.03 0.60
N PRO A 16 14.50 11.85 1.18
CA PRO A 16 14.63 10.62 0.44
C PRO A 16 13.75 10.62 -0.79
N SER A 17 14.29 10.13 -1.88
CA SER A 17 13.56 10.04 -3.13
C SER A 17 12.31 9.21 -2.96
N LYS A 18 11.26 9.62 -3.61
CA LYS A 18 10.03 8.85 -3.61
C LYS A 18 10.23 7.54 -4.37
N LYS A 19 9.65 6.51 -3.83
CA LYS A 19 9.60 5.18 -4.44
C LYS A 19 8.23 4.98 -5.04
N THR A 20 8.15 4.16 -6.05
CA THR A 20 6.90 3.84 -6.71
C THR A 20 6.36 2.50 -6.21
N TYR A 21 5.10 2.49 -5.85
CA TYR A 21 4.42 1.30 -5.34
C TYR A 21 3.27 0.94 -6.25
N LEU A 22 3.11 -0.35 -6.51
CA LEU A 22 1.96 -0.89 -7.21
C LEU A 22 1.01 -1.50 -6.19
N VAL A 23 -0.23 -1.05 -6.21
CA VAL A 23 -1.28 -1.58 -5.33
C VAL A 23 -2.37 -2.17 -6.21
N LYS A 24 -2.66 -3.45 -6.01
CA LYS A 24 -3.77 -4.13 -6.69
C LYS A 24 -4.86 -4.40 -5.66
N PHE A 25 -6.08 -4.08 -6.04
CA PHE A 25 -7.20 -4.17 -5.12
C PHE A 25 -8.45 -4.68 -5.82
N LEU A 26 -9.36 -5.20 -5.01
CA LEU A 26 -10.66 -5.67 -5.46
C LEU A 26 -11.74 -4.77 -4.90
N THR A 27 -12.71 -4.45 -5.74
CA THR A 27 -13.95 -3.81 -5.31
C THR A 27 -15.10 -4.75 -5.57
N TRP A 28 -16.03 -4.83 -4.61
CA TRP A 28 -17.28 -5.55 -4.79
C TRP A 28 -18.35 -4.58 -5.25
N HIS A 29 -18.89 -4.81 -6.42
CA HIS A 29 -19.89 -3.91 -6.97
C HIS A 29 -20.99 -4.69 -7.67
N ARG A 30 -22.23 -4.58 -7.17
CA ARG A 30 -23.39 -5.22 -7.77
C ARG A 30 -23.20 -6.71 -8.07
N ASP A 31 -22.74 -7.45 -7.07
CA ASP A 31 -22.52 -8.90 -7.17
C ASP A 31 -21.38 -9.30 -8.12
N VAL A 32 -20.51 -8.37 -8.47
CA VAL A 32 -19.33 -8.63 -9.31
C VAL A 32 -18.09 -8.10 -8.63
N TYR A 33 -17.01 -8.88 -8.66
CA TYR A 33 -15.70 -8.39 -8.27
C TYR A 33 -15.04 -7.71 -9.44
N GLU A 34 -14.60 -6.48 -9.21
CA GLU A 34 -13.79 -5.74 -10.16
C GLU A 34 -12.44 -5.51 -9.51
N TRP A 35 -11.37 -5.93 -10.18
CA TRP A 35 -10.03 -5.62 -9.69
C TRP A 35 -9.43 -4.51 -10.50
N ASP A 36 -8.65 -3.73 -9.80
CA ASP A 36 -8.00 -2.58 -10.37
C ASP A 36 -6.64 -2.40 -9.71
N ARG A 37 -5.91 -1.41 -10.17
CA ARG A 37 -4.59 -1.12 -9.66
C ARG A 37 -4.34 0.37 -9.66
N ILE A 38 -3.54 0.81 -8.70
CA ILE A 38 -3.06 2.19 -8.66
C ILE A 38 -1.56 2.17 -8.42
N LYS A 39 -0.89 3.23 -8.83
CA LYS A 39 0.50 3.48 -8.48
C LYS A 39 0.56 4.63 -7.51
N ILE A 40 1.36 4.47 -6.48
CA ILE A 40 1.54 5.45 -5.42
C ILE A 40 3.01 5.80 -5.35
N GLU A 41 3.31 7.07 -5.13
CA GLU A 41 4.65 7.51 -4.81
C GLU A 41 4.74 7.87 -3.34
N ALA A 42 5.72 7.29 -2.65
CA ALA A 42 5.92 7.52 -1.23
C ALA A 42 7.40 7.36 -0.87
N ARG A 43 7.78 7.95 0.25
CA ARG A 43 9.17 7.92 0.70
C ARG A 43 9.52 6.63 1.43
N THR A 44 8.55 6.05 2.13
CA THR A 44 8.73 4.82 2.90
C THR A 44 7.60 3.86 2.61
N ASP A 45 7.82 2.59 2.94
CA ASP A 45 6.79 1.56 2.79
C ASP A 45 5.56 1.89 3.65
N ARG A 46 5.79 2.38 4.87
CA ARG A 46 4.70 2.78 5.75
C ARG A 46 3.89 3.94 5.16
N GLU A 47 4.57 4.96 4.63
CA GLU A 47 3.87 6.08 3.98
C GLU A 47 3.04 5.60 2.81
N ALA A 48 3.55 4.64 2.02
CA ALA A 48 2.81 4.06 0.92
C ALA A 48 1.54 3.35 1.39
N CYS A 49 1.63 2.60 2.48
CA CYS A 49 0.45 1.93 3.06
C CYS A 49 -0.59 2.93 3.55
N LEU A 50 -0.15 3.99 4.20
CA LEU A 50 -1.05 5.05 4.67
C LEU A 50 -1.70 5.79 3.52
N LEU A 51 -0.94 6.07 2.46
CA LEU A 51 -1.50 6.70 1.25
C LEU A 51 -2.51 5.78 0.55
N ALA A 52 -2.20 4.49 0.45
CA ALA A 52 -3.14 3.54 -0.13
C ALA A 52 -4.46 3.52 0.65
N LEU A 53 -4.36 3.47 1.97
CA LEU A 53 -5.55 3.51 2.84
C LEU A 53 -6.32 4.81 2.65
N ALA A 54 -5.63 5.94 2.63
CA ALA A 54 -6.25 7.24 2.46
C ALA A 54 -6.98 7.34 1.12
N ILE A 55 -6.34 6.91 0.05
CA ILE A 55 -6.91 6.98 -1.30
C ILE A 55 -8.11 6.04 -1.44
N LEU A 56 -7.95 4.80 -1.01
CA LEU A 56 -8.95 3.77 -1.26
C LEU A 56 -10.13 3.82 -0.30
N ASP A 57 -9.90 4.16 0.95
CA ASP A 57 -10.97 4.17 1.95
C ASP A 57 -11.56 5.58 2.18
N TYR A 58 -10.71 6.59 2.20
CA TYR A 58 -11.13 7.94 2.56
C TYR A 58 -11.20 8.91 1.39
N GLY A 59 -10.77 8.47 0.20
CA GLY A 59 -10.86 9.28 -1.01
C GLY A 59 -9.95 10.51 -1.00
N THR A 60 -8.87 10.49 -0.26
CA THR A 60 -7.92 11.58 -0.21
C THR A 60 -6.49 11.06 -0.40
N ASP A 61 -5.65 11.85 -1.03
CA ASP A 61 -4.21 11.59 -1.12
C ASP A 61 -3.40 12.44 -0.15
N ASP A 62 -4.07 13.12 0.77
CA ASP A 62 -3.45 14.01 1.75
C ASP A 62 -3.40 13.34 3.12
N LEU A 63 -2.21 12.96 3.55
CA LEU A 63 -2.00 12.33 4.86
C LEU A 63 -2.40 13.24 6.02
N SER A 64 -2.39 14.55 5.84
CA SER A 64 -2.81 15.46 6.90
C SER A 64 -4.29 15.30 7.23
N GLU A 65 -5.10 14.96 6.24
CA GLU A 65 -6.51 14.65 6.46
C GLU A 65 -6.69 13.32 7.19
N LEU A 66 -5.80 12.36 6.94
CA LEU A 66 -5.85 11.06 7.58
C LEU A 66 -5.44 11.12 9.06
N ALA A 67 -4.66 12.10 9.45
CA ALA A 67 -4.11 12.20 10.81
C ALA A 67 -5.19 12.29 11.90
N GLY A 68 -6.35 12.83 11.58
CA GLY A 68 -7.46 12.92 12.53
C GLY A 68 -8.42 11.74 12.53
N VAL A 69 -8.18 10.76 11.68
CA VAL A 69 -9.09 9.62 11.52
C VAL A 69 -8.76 8.53 12.53
N ARG A 70 -9.79 8.03 13.20
CA ARG A 70 -9.65 6.91 14.12
C ARG A 70 -10.23 5.64 13.50
N ASP A 71 -9.63 4.53 13.82
CA ASP A 71 -10.17 3.23 13.43
C ASP A 71 -11.27 2.76 14.40
N LEU A 72 -11.74 1.53 14.21
CA LEU A 72 -12.80 0.97 15.06
C LEU A 72 -12.38 0.75 16.51
N THR A 73 -11.09 0.69 16.79
CA THR A 73 -10.56 0.54 18.15
C THR A 73 -10.40 1.87 18.86
N GLY A 74 -10.59 2.97 18.17
CA GLY A 74 -10.39 4.31 18.72
C GLY A 74 -8.98 4.83 18.59
N GLU A 75 -8.10 4.11 17.93
CA GLU A 75 -6.72 4.55 17.69
C GLU A 75 -6.64 5.37 16.40
N TYR A 76 -5.75 6.32 16.38
CA TYR A 76 -5.52 7.09 15.16
C TYR A 76 -4.91 6.19 14.09
N VAL A 77 -5.46 6.28 12.88
CA VAL A 77 -5.02 5.44 11.76
C VAL A 77 -3.54 5.60 11.47
N MET A 78 -3.03 6.84 11.58
CA MET A 78 -1.62 7.11 11.32
C MET A 78 -0.68 6.45 12.35
N ASP A 79 -1.19 6.08 13.51
CA ASP A 79 -0.39 5.48 14.58
C ASP A 79 -0.49 3.95 14.63
N LEU A 80 -1.24 3.34 13.72
CA LEU A 80 -1.37 1.89 13.69
C LEU A 80 -0.01 1.22 13.47
N PRO A 81 0.27 0.10 14.18
CA PRO A 81 1.43 -0.72 13.86
C PRO A 81 1.37 -1.24 12.43
N ASN A 82 2.51 -1.54 11.84
CA ASN A 82 2.56 -1.98 10.45
C ASN A 82 1.69 -3.20 10.16
N SER A 83 1.67 -4.17 11.09
CA SER A 83 0.85 -5.36 10.93
C SER A 83 -0.65 -5.03 10.89
N ASP A 84 -1.09 -4.13 11.75
CA ASP A 84 -2.49 -3.69 11.78
C ASP A 84 -2.84 -2.87 10.54
N LEU A 85 -1.91 -2.06 10.08
CA LEU A 85 -2.08 -1.28 8.86
C LEU A 85 -2.23 -2.17 7.63
N LEU A 86 -1.41 -3.22 7.53
CA LEU A 86 -1.53 -4.20 6.45
C LEU A 86 -2.85 -4.95 6.52
N ASN A 87 -3.27 -5.37 7.70
CA ASN A 87 -4.56 -6.02 7.88
C ASN A 87 -5.71 -5.08 7.51
N ARG A 88 -5.59 -3.82 7.89
CA ARG A 88 -6.58 -2.81 7.54
C ARG A 88 -6.70 -2.64 6.02
N LEU A 89 -5.58 -2.64 5.31
CA LEU A 89 -5.58 -2.57 3.85
C LEU A 89 -6.24 -3.78 3.20
N ARG A 90 -5.99 -4.97 3.73
CA ARG A 90 -6.60 -6.19 3.21
C ARG A 90 -8.11 -6.19 3.36
N GLU A 91 -8.60 -5.53 4.39
CA GLU A 91 -10.01 -5.49 4.74
C GLU A 91 -10.47 -4.04 4.93
N ILE A 92 -10.20 -3.18 3.94
CA ILE A 92 -10.53 -1.75 4.05
C ILE A 92 -11.99 -1.56 4.42
N ASN A 93 -12.87 -2.23 3.70
CA ASN A 93 -14.29 -2.30 4.04
C ASN A 93 -14.89 -3.52 3.34
N GLU A 94 -16.18 -3.75 3.53
CA GLU A 94 -16.85 -4.94 2.97
C GLU A 94 -16.79 -5.03 1.45
N GLU A 95 -16.54 -3.91 0.78
CA GLU A 95 -16.58 -3.81 -0.68
C GLU A 95 -15.21 -3.63 -1.32
N LEU A 96 -14.18 -3.44 -0.53
CA LEU A 96 -12.86 -3.03 -1.03
C LEU A 96 -11.75 -3.62 -0.18
N GLY A 97 -10.77 -4.21 -0.83
CA GLY A 97 -9.58 -4.72 -0.15
C GLY A 97 -8.39 -4.83 -1.06
N VAL A 98 -7.21 -4.58 -0.52
CA VAL A 98 -5.94 -4.72 -1.23
C VAL A 98 -5.48 -6.17 -1.16
N TYR A 99 -5.21 -6.77 -2.30
CA TYR A 99 -4.70 -8.14 -2.35
C TYR A 99 -3.24 -8.23 -2.76
N TYR A 100 -2.66 -7.16 -3.26
CA TYR A 100 -1.25 -7.13 -3.63
C TYR A 100 -0.70 -5.72 -3.51
N MET A 101 0.48 -5.60 -2.91
CA MET A 101 1.20 -4.33 -2.83
C MET A 101 2.69 -4.58 -2.91
N LYS A 102 3.34 -3.91 -3.83
CA LYS A 102 4.77 -4.07 -4.06
C LYS A 102 5.45 -2.73 -4.23
N ASN A 103 6.59 -2.59 -3.59
CA ASN A 103 7.51 -1.49 -3.86
C ASN A 103 8.27 -1.80 -5.14
N LEU A 104 7.90 -1.15 -6.23
CA LEU A 104 8.52 -1.39 -7.54
C LEU A 104 9.97 -0.93 -7.60
N THR A 105 10.34 0.03 -6.78
CA THR A 105 11.70 0.57 -6.75
C THR A 105 12.67 -0.42 -6.11
N THR A 106 12.28 -1.05 -5.01
CA THR A 106 13.12 -1.98 -4.27
C THR A 106 12.83 -3.45 -4.58
N GLY A 107 11.68 -3.75 -5.16
CA GLY A 107 11.23 -5.11 -5.38
C GLY A 107 10.57 -5.77 -4.18
N ARG A 108 10.45 -5.06 -3.05
CA ARG A 108 9.87 -5.62 -1.84
C ARG A 108 8.36 -5.74 -1.95
N VAL A 109 7.83 -6.91 -1.61
CA VAL A 109 6.39 -7.16 -1.58
C VAL A 109 5.90 -6.95 -0.15
N LEU A 110 4.87 -6.13 0.00
CA LEU A 110 4.28 -5.82 1.30
C LEU A 110 3.03 -6.67 1.59
N ILE A 111 2.22 -6.88 0.58
CA ILE A 111 1.01 -7.70 0.65
C ILE A 111 1.00 -8.60 -0.58
N ASP A 112 0.75 -9.88 -0.37
CA ASP A 112 0.53 -10.81 -1.49
C ASP A 112 -0.52 -11.84 -1.07
N ASP A 113 -1.77 -11.52 -1.33
CA ASP A 113 -2.91 -12.38 -1.08
C ASP A 113 -3.47 -12.94 -2.41
N THR A 114 -2.65 -12.99 -3.45
CA THR A 114 -3.08 -13.41 -4.79
C THR A 114 -3.69 -14.80 -4.81
N VAL A 115 -3.17 -15.72 -4.01
CA VAL A 115 -3.68 -17.10 -3.98
C VAL A 115 -5.10 -17.13 -3.43
N ASP A 116 -5.34 -16.42 -2.34
CA ASP A 116 -6.65 -16.39 -1.70
C ASP A 116 -7.71 -15.79 -2.62
N TYR A 117 -7.39 -14.67 -3.25
CA TYR A 117 -8.30 -14.03 -4.18
C TYR A 117 -8.46 -14.80 -5.48
N LYS A 118 -7.44 -15.52 -5.90
CA LYS A 118 -7.54 -16.39 -7.06
C LYS A 118 -8.56 -17.49 -6.83
N ASP A 119 -8.53 -18.14 -5.68
CA ASP A 119 -9.48 -19.16 -5.31
C ASP A 119 -10.91 -18.62 -5.24
N PHE A 120 -11.03 -17.40 -4.76
CA PHE A 120 -12.32 -16.74 -4.61
C PHE A 120 -12.90 -16.26 -5.93
N CYS A 121 -12.09 -15.69 -6.81
CA CYS A 121 -12.52 -15.08 -8.06
C CYS A 121 -12.48 -16.05 -9.25
N GLY A 122 -11.81 -17.18 -9.09
CA GLY A 122 -11.73 -18.19 -10.13
C GLY A 122 -10.94 -17.74 -11.36
N GLU A 123 -11.43 -18.12 -12.53
CA GLU A 123 -10.72 -17.89 -13.79
C GLU A 123 -10.59 -16.42 -14.18
N HIS A 124 -11.37 -15.54 -13.55
CA HIS A 124 -11.32 -14.12 -13.83
C HIS A 124 -10.20 -13.39 -13.09
N PHE A 125 -9.48 -14.11 -12.25
CA PHE A 125 -8.39 -13.51 -11.49
C PHE A 125 -7.11 -13.46 -12.32
N GLU A 126 -6.53 -12.26 -12.42
CA GLU A 126 -5.26 -12.07 -13.09
C GLU A 126 -4.11 -12.47 -12.17
N ALA A 127 -3.45 -13.58 -12.48
CA ALA A 127 -2.37 -14.06 -11.63
C ALA A 127 -1.19 -13.09 -11.62
N ASN A 128 -0.61 -12.91 -10.44
CA ASN A 128 0.63 -12.18 -10.31
C ASN A 128 1.80 -13.12 -10.56
N THR A 129 2.69 -12.74 -11.47
CA THR A 129 3.85 -13.57 -11.83
C THR A 129 5.03 -13.37 -10.90
N ASP A 130 5.00 -12.40 -10.03
CA ASP A 130 6.07 -12.16 -9.08
C ASP A 130 5.99 -13.17 -7.94
N GLN A 131 7.05 -13.93 -7.78
CA GLN A 131 7.11 -15.00 -6.78
C GLN A 131 7.68 -14.57 -5.44
N SER A 132 8.11 -13.33 -5.32
CA SER A 132 8.64 -12.83 -4.06
C SER A 132 7.50 -12.55 -3.09
N THR A 133 7.53 -13.22 -1.96
CA THR A 133 6.48 -13.11 -0.94
C THR A 133 7.02 -12.59 0.38
N VAL A 134 8.02 -11.75 0.33
CA VAL A 134 8.57 -11.15 1.55
C VAL A 134 7.58 -10.11 2.05
N LEU A 135 6.80 -10.47 3.06
CA LEU A 135 5.85 -9.55 3.68
C LEU A 135 6.58 -8.60 4.61
N TRP A 136 6.10 -7.39 4.65
CA TRP A 136 6.64 -6.37 5.53
C TRP A 136 6.09 -6.54 6.94
N ASP A 137 6.96 -6.79 7.90
CA ASP A 137 6.59 -7.03 9.29
C ASP A 137 7.26 -6.06 10.28
N GLU A 138 7.97 -5.07 9.80
CA GLU A 138 8.56 -4.05 10.66
C GLU A 138 7.51 -3.08 11.18
N ASP A 139 7.66 -2.70 12.40
CA ASP A 139 6.84 -1.65 13.02
C ASP A 139 7.59 -0.34 13.18
#